data_37a57e0014b82c0913280439c59acbc5
#
_entry.id   37a57e0014b82c0913280439c59acbc5
#
_cell.length_a   1.000
_cell.length_b   1.000
_cell.length_c   1.000
_cell.angle_alpha   90.00
_cell.angle_beta   90.00
_cell.angle_gamma   90.00
#
_symmetry.space_group_name_H-M   'P 1'
#
loop_
_entity.id
_entity.type
_entity.pdbx_description
1 polymer ?
#
loop_
_entity_poly.entity_id
_entity_poly.type
_entity_poly.pdbx_seq_one_letter_code
_entity_poly.pdbx_strand_id
1 'polypeptide(L)'
;MKVKKLMAGVLAGSMALTLAACGGGDAQQGAQGTDNGGSTAEGEGNYKISVILKTTASEYWGYVKAGAEAYSKDNPNVKVEVKGASSETAYDEQLSMIETDMNASYDGYVIAPLQADMVKTMIAGKTKPIVAVDTDIDAPEVLSFVGTGNEAAGKLGGAAAVEAAKTAGWTEIKAIEICGVQGDSTNESRKAGYAAGINEAGGTFLMDETQYADATADKAVAAMEAIMQNHPEGIAIICANNDDMAMAAARTAKSNPNYAKTVFLGFDGIQSACTAILNDELTMSVAQEGYNMGYKSIEAVVKSLQGETVEEFIDSGASVVDKSNAQERLDTLKGYLA
;
A
#
# COMPACT_ATOMS: atom_id res chain seq x y z
N MET A 1 13.04 -45.85 7.52
CA MET A 1 14.20 -46.50 8.17
C MET A 1 15.13 -45.44 8.78
N LYS A 2 15.34 -45.59 10.08
CA LYS A 2 16.36 -45.01 10.96
C LYS A 2 16.29 -43.51 11.34
N VAL A 3 15.67 -43.31 12.47
CA VAL A 3 15.86 -42.31 13.52
C VAL A 3 17.29 -42.28 14.03
N LYS A 4 17.85 -41.10 14.33
CA LYS A 4 18.83 -40.95 15.44
C LYS A 4 18.65 -39.58 16.11
N LYS A 5 18.19 -39.63 17.35
CA LYS A 5 18.33 -38.63 18.42
C LYS A 5 19.76 -38.70 18.98
N LEU A 6 20.24 -37.64 19.58
CA LEU A 6 21.02 -37.50 20.82
C LEU A 6 21.58 -36.05 20.86
N MET A 7 21.61 -35.35 21.90
CA MET A 7 21.55 -35.30 23.34
C MET A 7 22.29 -34.03 23.79
N ALA A 8 21.75 -33.48 24.82
CA ALA A 8 22.10 -32.34 25.63
C ALA A 8 23.52 -32.33 26.20
N GLY A 9 23.99 -31.11 26.53
CA GLY A 9 25.15 -30.88 27.37
C GLY A 9 25.05 -29.53 28.06
N VAL A 10 24.64 -29.57 29.33
CA VAL A 10 24.68 -28.49 30.32
C VAL A 10 26.06 -28.48 30.96
N LEU A 11 26.69 -27.32 31.13
CA LEU A 11 27.70 -27.12 32.18
C LEU A 11 27.67 -25.68 32.71
N ALA A 12 27.44 -25.62 34.02
CA ALA A 12 27.46 -24.46 34.88
C ALA A 12 28.84 -24.31 35.58
N GLY A 13 29.08 -23.13 36.13
CA GLY A 13 30.13 -22.86 37.13
C GLY A 13 31.13 -21.81 36.63
N SER A 14 31.63 -20.81 37.38
CA SER A 14 31.57 -20.57 38.79
C SER A 14 31.96 -19.12 39.08
N MET A 15 31.47 -18.53 40.13
CA MET A 15 31.87 -17.27 40.79
C MET A 15 33.33 -17.30 41.23
N ALA A 16 33.96 -16.13 41.23
CA ALA A 16 34.98 -15.78 42.20
C ALA A 16 34.95 -14.29 42.54
N LEU A 17 34.54 -14.00 43.78
CA LEU A 17 34.79 -12.77 44.48
C LEU A 17 36.23 -12.73 45.00
N THR A 18 36.87 -11.54 44.93
CA THR A 18 37.94 -11.20 45.88
C THR A 18 37.80 -9.72 46.33
N LEU A 19 37.58 -9.56 47.63
CA LEU A 19 37.77 -8.35 48.41
C LEU A 19 39.20 -8.28 48.91
N ALA A 20 39.75 -7.07 49.03
CA ALA A 20 40.62 -6.56 50.11
C ALA A 20 41.11 -5.16 49.68
N ALA A 21 40.87 -4.09 50.30
CA ALA A 21 41.02 -3.52 51.64
C ALA A 21 42.32 -2.63 51.77
N CYS A 22 42.05 -1.35 52.03
CA CYS A 22 42.76 -0.36 52.87
C CYS A 22 44.17 0.10 52.61
N GLY A 23 44.34 1.43 52.63
CA GLY A 23 45.58 2.14 52.98
C GLY A 23 45.60 3.61 52.58
N GLY A 24 45.45 4.52 53.52
CA GLY A 24 45.25 5.96 53.36
C GLY A 24 46.51 6.79 53.06
N GLY A 25 46.33 8.07 52.81
CA GLY A 25 47.36 9.10 52.68
C GLY A 25 46.91 10.33 51.94
N ASP A 26 46.76 11.46 52.67
CA ASP A 26 46.40 12.81 52.21
C ASP A 26 47.28 13.38 51.09
N ALA A 27 46.70 14.15 50.16
CA ALA A 27 46.98 15.57 49.90
C ALA A 27 46.40 16.08 48.54
N GLN A 28 45.43 16.96 48.65
CA GLN A 28 45.19 18.24 47.96
C GLN A 28 45.44 18.43 46.45
N GLN A 29 44.32 18.95 45.82
CA GLN A 29 44.18 19.87 44.68
C GLN A 29 44.19 19.33 43.24
N GLY A 30 43.05 19.62 42.58
CA GLY A 30 42.91 19.65 41.14
C GLY A 30 41.55 19.23 40.67
N ALA A 31 40.58 20.16 40.68
CA ALA A 31 39.28 19.96 40.09
C ALA A 31 39.40 19.78 38.56
N GLN A 32 39.09 18.60 38.04
CA GLN A 32 38.65 18.41 36.64
C GLN A 32 37.52 17.39 36.69
N GLY A 33 36.31 17.90 36.40
CA GLY A 33 35.13 17.10 36.24
C GLY A 33 35.33 16.09 35.10
N THR A 34 35.35 14.84 35.43
CA THR A 34 35.09 13.79 34.47
C THR A 34 33.58 13.66 34.37
N ASP A 35 33.08 14.30 33.34
CA ASP A 35 31.74 14.09 32.82
C ASP A 35 31.59 12.61 32.51
N ASN A 36 30.68 11.99 33.23
CA ASN A 36 30.32 10.58 33.06
C ASN A 36 29.41 10.53 31.82
N GLY A 37 30.04 10.34 30.64
CA GLY A 37 29.34 10.19 29.38
C GLY A 37 28.30 9.09 29.46
N GLY A 38 27.05 9.50 29.74
CA GLY A 38 25.92 8.74 29.37
C GLY A 38 25.97 8.54 27.87
N SER A 39 26.00 7.30 27.42
CA SER A 39 25.77 6.93 26.02
C SER A 39 24.41 7.46 25.62
N THR A 40 24.38 8.70 25.15
CA THR A 40 23.25 9.20 24.38
C THR A 40 23.32 8.46 23.03
N ALA A 41 22.22 7.82 22.66
CA ALA A 41 22.05 7.22 21.37
C ALA A 41 22.45 8.22 20.28
N GLU A 42 23.58 7.96 19.62
CA GLU A 42 23.94 8.63 18.37
C GLU A 42 22.93 8.16 17.32
N GLY A 43 22.04 9.06 16.86
CA GLY A 43 21.07 8.67 15.83
C GLY A 43 20.04 9.69 15.42
N GLU A 44 20.01 10.92 15.91
CA GLU A 44 19.12 11.95 15.37
C GLU A 44 19.80 12.79 14.27
N GLY A 45 20.13 12.15 13.13
CA GLY A 45 20.52 12.86 11.92
C GLY A 45 19.32 13.66 11.35
N ASN A 46 19.59 14.81 10.73
CA ASN A 46 18.58 15.49 9.92
C ASN A 46 18.50 14.77 8.56
N TYR A 47 17.38 14.15 8.26
CA TYR A 47 17.18 13.41 7.02
C TYR A 47 16.26 14.17 6.06
N LYS A 48 16.55 14.08 4.77
CA LYS A 48 15.73 14.60 3.68
C LYS A 48 15.32 13.46 2.76
N ILE A 49 14.02 13.16 2.69
CA ILE A 49 13.48 12.02 1.96
C ILE A 49 12.59 12.52 0.80
N SER A 50 12.84 11.99 -0.40
CA SER A 50 11.98 12.20 -1.54
C SER A 50 10.89 11.12 -1.60
N VAL A 51 9.64 11.53 -1.82
CA VAL A 51 8.50 10.64 -2.06
C VAL A 51 7.94 10.94 -3.44
N ILE A 52 7.96 9.94 -4.33
CA ILE A 52 7.45 10.06 -5.69
C ILE A 52 6.31 9.06 -5.87
N LEU A 53 5.09 9.59 -5.93
CA LEU A 53 3.85 8.85 -6.08
C LEU A 53 3.51 8.65 -7.56
N LYS A 54 2.60 7.71 -7.88
CA LYS A 54 2.10 7.54 -9.25
C LYS A 54 1.43 8.81 -9.76
N THR A 55 0.60 9.43 -8.91
CA THR A 55 -0.04 10.72 -9.21
C THR A 55 -0.42 11.44 -7.92
N THR A 56 -0.71 12.73 -8.02
CA THR A 56 -1.34 13.51 -6.93
C THR A 56 -2.79 13.89 -7.27
N ALA A 57 -3.34 13.39 -8.38
CA ALA A 57 -4.65 13.78 -8.89
C ALA A 57 -5.82 12.94 -8.31
N SER A 58 -5.56 11.79 -7.67
CA SER A 58 -6.60 10.96 -7.08
C SER A 58 -6.67 11.09 -5.56
N GLU A 59 -7.84 10.82 -5.00
CA GLU A 59 -8.10 10.88 -3.55
C GLU A 59 -7.22 9.89 -2.78
N TYR A 60 -7.02 8.68 -3.31
CA TYR A 60 -6.21 7.64 -2.69
C TYR A 60 -4.78 8.10 -2.41
N TRP A 61 -4.11 8.70 -3.42
CA TRP A 61 -2.75 9.19 -3.26
C TRP A 61 -2.64 10.35 -2.26
N GLY A 62 -3.76 11.04 -2.03
CA GLY A 62 -3.88 12.04 -0.95
C GLY A 62 -3.64 11.43 0.44
N TYR A 63 -4.11 10.20 0.70
CA TYR A 63 -3.85 9.51 1.98
C TYR A 63 -2.40 9.07 2.12
N VAL A 64 -1.80 8.52 1.06
CA VAL A 64 -0.38 8.14 1.08
C VAL A 64 0.51 9.37 1.36
N LYS A 65 0.21 10.48 0.69
CA LYS A 65 0.87 11.77 0.96
C LYS A 65 0.68 12.22 2.41
N ALA A 66 -0.55 12.21 2.92
CA ALA A 66 -0.85 12.62 4.29
C ALA A 66 -0.09 11.77 5.33
N GLY A 67 0.03 10.46 5.12
CA GLY A 67 0.80 9.58 5.97
C GLY A 67 2.31 9.91 5.97
N ALA A 68 2.87 10.15 4.79
CA ALA A 68 4.28 10.55 4.67
C ALA A 68 4.56 11.92 5.34
N GLU A 69 3.68 12.89 5.17
CA GLU A 69 3.76 14.20 5.80
C GLU A 69 3.56 14.14 7.32
N ALA A 70 2.68 13.23 7.79
CA ALA A 70 2.47 13.00 9.22
C ALA A 70 3.74 12.48 9.91
N TYR A 71 4.46 11.55 9.28
CA TYR A 71 5.74 11.09 9.83
C TYR A 71 6.73 12.26 10.02
N SER A 72 6.83 13.14 9.02
CA SER A 72 7.68 14.34 9.11
C SER A 72 7.24 15.31 10.22
N LYS A 73 5.92 15.42 10.46
CA LYS A 73 5.36 16.24 11.54
C LYS A 73 5.69 15.66 12.92
N ASP A 74 5.60 14.34 13.05
CA ASP A 74 5.90 13.62 14.30
C ASP A 74 7.41 13.56 14.58
N ASN A 75 8.24 13.65 13.53
CA ASN A 75 9.70 13.58 13.59
C ASN A 75 10.34 14.82 12.94
N PRO A 76 10.50 15.95 13.67
CA PRO A 76 10.92 17.22 13.08
C PRO A 76 12.31 17.25 12.44
N ASN A 77 13.14 16.24 12.73
CA ASN A 77 14.46 16.01 12.12
C ASN A 77 14.37 15.30 10.75
N VAL A 78 13.18 14.87 10.32
CA VAL A 78 12.93 14.22 9.03
C VAL A 78 12.11 15.16 8.14
N LYS A 79 12.69 15.60 7.02
CA LYS A 79 12.00 16.40 6.01
C LYS A 79 11.56 15.52 4.85
N VAL A 80 10.29 15.59 4.51
CA VAL A 80 9.69 14.82 3.42
C VAL A 80 9.23 15.76 2.32
N GLU A 81 9.61 15.49 1.08
CA GLU A 81 9.11 16.19 -0.11
C GLU A 81 8.29 15.20 -0.95
N VAL A 82 6.98 15.44 -1.04
CA VAL A 82 6.07 14.56 -1.78
C VAL A 82 5.69 15.18 -3.11
N LYS A 83 5.83 14.42 -4.18
CA LYS A 83 5.43 14.77 -5.54
C LYS A 83 4.84 13.54 -6.24
N GLY A 84 4.20 13.74 -7.39
CA GLY A 84 3.67 12.67 -8.22
C GLY A 84 3.34 13.22 -9.59
N ALA A 85 3.23 12.34 -10.58
CA ALA A 85 2.92 12.70 -11.95
C ALA A 85 1.48 13.23 -12.08
N SER A 86 1.17 13.83 -13.22
CA SER A 86 -0.15 14.40 -13.50
C SER A 86 -1.25 13.34 -13.68
N SER A 87 -0.87 12.10 -14.05
CA SER A 87 -1.77 10.95 -14.17
C SER A 87 -0.99 9.63 -14.05
N GLU A 88 -1.71 8.52 -13.91
CA GLU A 88 -1.10 7.18 -13.86
C GLU A 88 -0.57 6.66 -15.21
N THR A 89 -0.69 7.45 -16.26
CA THR A 89 -0.11 7.18 -17.60
C THR A 89 0.96 8.20 -18.00
N ALA A 90 1.30 9.14 -17.12
CA ALA A 90 2.33 10.16 -17.38
C ALA A 90 3.74 9.63 -17.06
N TYR A 91 4.15 8.57 -17.76
CA TYR A 91 5.38 7.82 -17.50
C TYR A 91 6.64 8.67 -17.55
N ASP A 92 6.83 9.43 -18.64
CA ASP A 92 8.02 10.27 -18.84
C ASP A 92 8.14 11.38 -17.78
N GLU A 93 6.99 11.89 -17.32
CA GLU A 93 6.94 12.88 -16.23
C GLU A 93 7.49 12.30 -14.93
N GLN A 94 7.01 11.09 -14.55
CA GLN A 94 7.50 10.45 -13.34
C GLN A 94 8.98 10.06 -13.44
N LEU A 95 9.41 9.48 -14.56
CA LEU A 95 10.81 9.12 -14.78
C LEU A 95 11.73 10.34 -14.65
N SER A 96 11.33 11.50 -15.22
CA SER A 96 12.07 12.75 -15.07
C SER A 96 12.14 13.24 -13.63
N MET A 97 11.07 13.06 -12.83
CA MET A 97 11.07 13.38 -11.39
C MET A 97 12.06 12.49 -10.64
N ILE A 98 12.03 11.16 -10.91
CA ILE A 98 12.94 10.20 -10.29
C ILE A 98 14.40 10.54 -10.63
N GLU A 99 14.71 10.78 -11.91
CA GLU A 99 16.06 11.16 -12.34
C GLU A 99 16.54 12.43 -11.65
N THR A 100 15.70 13.44 -11.59
CA THR A 100 16.01 14.73 -10.94
C THR A 100 16.32 14.52 -9.46
N ASP A 101 15.52 13.74 -8.75
CA ASP A 101 15.69 13.53 -7.33
C ASP A 101 16.87 12.61 -7.00
N MET A 102 17.15 11.61 -7.84
CA MET A 102 18.33 10.76 -7.70
C MET A 102 19.66 11.54 -7.88
N ASN A 103 19.61 12.68 -8.56
CA ASN A 103 20.74 13.59 -8.72
C ASN A 103 20.75 14.73 -7.68
N ALA A 104 19.72 14.83 -6.84
CA ALA A 104 19.63 15.82 -5.77
C ALA A 104 20.16 15.28 -4.42
N SER A 105 20.21 16.17 -3.42
CA SER A 105 20.75 15.83 -2.09
C SER A 105 19.68 15.28 -1.15
N TYR A 106 19.01 14.17 -1.54
CA TYR A 106 18.16 13.39 -0.63
C TYR A 106 18.99 12.29 0.03
N ASP A 107 18.58 11.88 1.23
CA ASP A 107 19.20 10.80 1.99
C ASP A 107 18.56 9.44 1.68
N GLY A 108 17.29 9.43 1.28
CA GLY A 108 16.55 8.23 0.87
C GLY A 108 15.34 8.56 0.01
N TYR A 109 14.71 7.52 -0.52
CA TYR A 109 13.65 7.62 -1.50
C TYR A 109 12.50 6.67 -1.18
N VAL A 110 11.27 7.15 -1.40
CA VAL A 110 10.05 6.34 -1.43
C VAL A 110 9.44 6.50 -2.82
N ILE A 111 9.23 5.40 -3.54
CA ILE A 111 8.80 5.43 -4.94
C ILE A 111 7.61 4.49 -5.14
N ALA A 112 6.49 5.03 -5.67
CA ALA A 112 5.41 4.26 -6.23
C ALA A 112 5.56 4.28 -7.77
N PRO A 113 6.10 3.24 -8.41
CA PRO A 113 6.47 3.32 -9.82
C PRO A 113 5.23 3.24 -10.74
N LEU A 114 5.21 4.04 -11.81
CA LEU A 114 4.30 3.86 -12.94
C LEU A 114 4.78 2.74 -13.88
N GLN A 115 6.10 2.59 -13.99
CA GLN A 115 6.76 1.54 -14.78
C GLN A 115 7.89 0.93 -13.96
N ALA A 116 7.60 -0.14 -13.23
CA ALA A 116 8.54 -0.76 -12.29
C ALA A 116 9.87 -1.17 -12.98
N ASP A 117 9.84 -1.75 -14.18
CA ASP A 117 11.04 -2.17 -14.91
C ASP A 117 11.94 -1.00 -15.34
N MET A 118 11.33 0.14 -15.70
CA MET A 118 12.09 1.34 -16.03
C MET A 118 12.74 1.94 -14.79
N VAL A 119 11.98 2.02 -13.68
CA VAL A 119 12.51 2.49 -12.39
C VAL A 119 13.61 1.57 -11.89
N LYS A 120 13.45 0.25 -11.98
CA LYS A 120 14.49 -0.76 -11.68
C LYS A 120 15.80 -0.44 -12.41
N THR A 121 15.70 -0.11 -13.71
CA THR A 121 16.88 0.26 -14.51
C THR A 121 17.53 1.56 -14.02
N MET A 122 16.73 2.54 -13.64
CA MET A 122 17.22 3.86 -13.18
C MET A 122 17.89 3.81 -11.81
N ILE A 123 17.42 2.94 -10.91
CA ILE A 123 17.96 2.81 -9.57
C ILE A 123 19.16 1.86 -9.49
N ALA A 124 19.47 1.14 -10.56
CA ALA A 124 20.55 0.18 -10.60
C ALA A 124 21.89 0.78 -10.10
N GLY A 125 22.51 0.12 -9.11
CA GLY A 125 23.75 0.54 -8.48
C GLY A 125 23.64 1.74 -7.53
N LYS A 126 22.44 2.23 -7.22
CA LYS A 126 22.25 3.25 -6.17
C LYS A 126 22.41 2.61 -4.80
N THR A 127 22.97 3.37 -3.85
CA THR A 127 23.33 2.86 -2.51
C THR A 127 22.53 3.50 -1.39
N LYS A 128 21.77 4.56 -1.68
CA LYS A 128 20.88 5.19 -0.68
C LYS A 128 19.64 4.34 -0.49
N PRO A 129 19.02 4.32 0.70
CA PRO A 129 17.80 3.57 0.95
C PRO A 129 16.68 3.93 -0.05
N ILE A 130 16.10 2.93 -0.67
CA ILE A 130 14.95 3.04 -1.57
C ILE A 130 13.87 2.09 -1.04
N VAL A 131 12.67 2.62 -0.82
CA VAL A 131 11.49 1.86 -0.43
C VAL A 131 10.47 1.98 -1.55
N ALA A 132 9.97 0.84 -2.03
CA ALA A 132 8.81 0.81 -2.91
C ALA A 132 7.54 0.97 -2.09
N VAL A 133 6.57 1.78 -2.56
CA VAL A 133 5.28 1.97 -1.90
C VAL A 133 4.14 1.67 -2.86
N ASP A 134 3.10 1.00 -2.39
CA ASP A 134 1.90 0.60 -3.15
C ASP A 134 2.18 -0.41 -4.30
N THR A 135 3.15 -0.15 -5.12
CA THR A 135 3.57 -0.99 -6.24
C THR A 135 5.03 -1.37 -6.09
N ASP A 136 5.31 -2.66 -6.12
CA ASP A 136 6.65 -3.21 -5.91
C ASP A 136 7.60 -2.95 -7.10
N ILE A 137 8.88 -2.88 -6.79
CA ILE A 137 10.00 -2.80 -7.74
C ILE A 137 10.93 -3.97 -7.43
N ASP A 138 10.86 -5.06 -8.19
CA ASP A 138 11.72 -6.23 -8.04
C ASP A 138 13.18 -5.91 -8.41
N ALA A 139 13.89 -5.24 -7.50
CA ALA A 139 15.27 -4.83 -7.66
C ALA A 139 16.05 -4.96 -6.35
N PRO A 140 17.33 -5.39 -6.39
CA PRO A 140 18.16 -5.57 -5.19
C PRO A 140 18.48 -4.24 -4.46
N GLU A 141 18.30 -3.11 -5.11
CA GLU A 141 18.43 -1.77 -4.54
C GLU A 141 17.24 -1.36 -3.69
N VAL A 142 16.08 -2.04 -3.83
CA VAL A 142 14.89 -1.79 -3.03
C VAL A 142 15.01 -2.51 -1.70
N LEU A 143 15.00 -1.73 -0.65
CA LEU A 143 15.16 -2.20 0.73
C LEU A 143 13.91 -2.91 1.26
N SER A 144 12.75 -2.37 0.89
CA SER A 144 11.45 -2.83 1.38
C SER A 144 10.35 -2.45 0.40
N PHE A 145 9.33 -3.28 0.30
CA PHE A 145 8.04 -2.94 -0.29
C PHE A 145 7.01 -2.71 0.82
N VAL A 146 6.40 -1.53 0.85
CA VAL A 146 5.30 -1.19 1.77
C VAL A 146 4.01 -1.08 0.97
N GLY A 147 3.10 -2.02 1.14
CA GLY A 147 1.91 -2.07 0.31
C GLY A 147 0.86 -3.05 0.79
N THR A 148 -0.11 -3.32 -0.07
CA THR A 148 -1.18 -4.30 0.14
C THR A 148 -0.80 -5.61 -0.56
N GLY A 149 -1.10 -6.74 0.05
CA GLY A 149 -1.10 -8.04 -0.62
C GLY A 149 -2.23 -8.11 -1.66
N ASN A 150 -2.01 -7.50 -2.85
CA ASN A 150 -3.05 -7.19 -3.82
C ASN A 150 -3.84 -8.41 -4.31
N GLU A 151 -3.18 -9.57 -4.52
CA GLU A 151 -3.86 -10.79 -4.91
C GLU A 151 -4.78 -11.31 -3.79
N ALA A 152 -4.30 -11.33 -2.54
CA ALA A 152 -5.09 -11.75 -1.39
C ALA A 152 -6.28 -10.81 -1.14
N ALA A 153 -6.06 -9.50 -1.28
CA ALA A 153 -7.08 -8.47 -1.15
C ALA A 153 -8.15 -8.57 -2.26
N GLY A 154 -7.72 -8.76 -3.52
CA GLY A 154 -8.63 -9.02 -4.63
C GLY A 154 -9.46 -10.28 -4.42
N LYS A 155 -8.83 -11.37 -3.93
CA LYS A 155 -9.52 -12.62 -3.59
C LYS A 155 -10.59 -12.41 -2.50
N LEU A 156 -10.25 -11.67 -1.45
CA LEU A 156 -11.20 -11.31 -0.40
C LEU A 156 -12.41 -10.54 -0.96
N GLY A 157 -12.17 -9.52 -1.78
CA GLY A 157 -13.22 -8.72 -2.43
C GLY A 157 -14.08 -9.53 -3.37
N GLY A 158 -13.45 -10.36 -4.22
CA GLY A 158 -14.17 -11.22 -5.17
C GLY A 158 -15.11 -12.20 -4.48
N ALA A 159 -14.66 -12.84 -3.39
CA ALA A 159 -15.51 -13.74 -2.60
C ALA A 159 -16.70 -13.00 -1.95
N ALA A 160 -16.46 -11.81 -1.40
CA ALA A 160 -17.51 -10.98 -0.80
C ALA A 160 -18.54 -10.53 -1.85
N ALA A 161 -18.08 -10.18 -3.07
CA ALA A 161 -18.97 -9.78 -4.15
C ALA A 161 -19.89 -10.91 -4.61
N VAL A 162 -19.41 -12.16 -4.62
CA VAL A 162 -20.26 -13.35 -4.92
C VAL A 162 -21.35 -13.50 -3.88
N GLU A 163 -21.07 -13.36 -2.60
CA GLU A 163 -22.08 -13.43 -1.53
C GLU A 163 -23.10 -12.29 -1.63
N ALA A 164 -22.65 -11.08 -1.97
CA ALA A 164 -23.54 -9.95 -2.23
C ALA A 164 -24.44 -10.20 -3.45
N ALA A 165 -23.91 -10.79 -4.54
CA ALA A 165 -24.67 -11.12 -5.73
C ALA A 165 -25.74 -12.21 -5.44
N LYS A 166 -25.41 -13.23 -4.65
CA LYS A 166 -26.39 -14.23 -4.17
C LYS A 166 -27.51 -13.56 -3.36
N THR A 167 -27.16 -12.63 -2.47
CA THR A 167 -28.12 -11.88 -1.65
C THR A 167 -29.02 -10.99 -2.51
N ALA A 168 -28.48 -10.40 -3.60
CA ALA A 168 -29.25 -9.62 -4.58
C ALA A 168 -30.18 -10.50 -5.47
N GLY A 169 -30.04 -11.83 -5.38
CA GLY A 169 -30.90 -12.81 -6.07
C GLY A 169 -30.40 -13.24 -7.45
N TRP A 170 -29.11 -13.08 -7.74
CA TRP A 170 -28.50 -13.65 -8.92
C TRP A 170 -28.34 -15.17 -8.78
N THR A 171 -28.74 -15.91 -9.80
CA THR A 171 -28.63 -17.39 -9.85
C THR A 171 -27.45 -17.84 -10.72
N GLU A 172 -27.10 -17.06 -11.73
CA GLU A 172 -25.87 -17.19 -12.51
C GLU A 172 -24.97 -16.01 -12.18
N ILE A 173 -23.84 -16.28 -11.54
CA ILE A 173 -22.95 -15.23 -11.03
C ILE A 173 -21.73 -15.13 -11.94
N LYS A 174 -21.84 -14.24 -12.94
CA LYS A 174 -20.75 -13.86 -13.82
C LYS A 174 -20.17 -12.52 -13.38
N ALA A 175 -18.86 -12.38 -13.52
CA ALA A 175 -18.15 -11.15 -13.19
C ALA A 175 -17.26 -10.70 -14.34
N ILE A 176 -17.22 -9.39 -14.58
CA ILE A 176 -16.30 -8.72 -15.50
C ILE A 176 -15.51 -7.68 -14.70
N GLU A 177 -14.26 -7.47 -15.09
CA GLU A 177 -13.40 -6.47 -14.50
C GLU A 177 -13.18 -5.27 -15.42
N ILE A 178 -13.25 -4.07 -14.84
CA ILE A 178 -12.71 -2.83 -15.38
C ILE A 178 -11.36 -2.61 -14.70
N CYS A 179 -10.30 -3.05 -15.38
CA CYS A 179 -8.93 -3.03 -14.91
C CYS A 179 -8.30 -1.64 -15.09
N GLY A 180 -7.27 -1.33 -14.31
CA GLY A 180 -6.54 -0.07 -14.41
C GLY A 180 -5.61 0.00 -15.63
N VAL A 181 -4.32 0.24 -15.39
CA VAL A 181 -3.29 0.29 -16.44
C VAL A 181 -2.86 -1.13 -16.80
N GLN A 182 -2.89 -1.45 -18.09
CA GLN A 182 -2.45 -2.78 -18.56
C GLN A 182 -0.96 -3.00 -18.29
N GLY A 183 -0.63 -4.15 -17.69
CA GLY A 183 0.75 -4.53 -17.37
C GLY A 183 1.28 -3.93 -16.06
N ASP A 184 0.52 -3.10 -15.37
CA ASP A 184 0.84 -2.71 -13.99
C ASP A 184 0.68 -3.90 -13.05
N SER A 185 1.71 -4.23 -12.29
CA SER A 185 1.76 -5.43 -11.43
C SER A 185 0.68 -5.45 -10.35
N THR A 186 0.34 -4.30 -9.79
CA THR A 186 -0.73 -4.12 -8.80
C THR A 186 -2.09 -4.45 -9.40
N ASN A 187 -2.37 -3.90 -10.59
CA ASN A 187 -3.63 -4.15 -11.31
C ASN A 187 -3.78 -5.62 -11.72
N GLU A 188 -2.72 -6.22 -12.25
CA GLU A 188 -2.73 -7.63 -12.64
C GLU A 188 -2.88 -8.57 -11.43
N SER A 189 -2.28 -8.23 -10.28
CA SER A 189 -2.45 -8.98 -9.02
C SER A 189 -3.88 -8.89 -8.48
N ARG A 190 -4.52 -7.72 -8.51
CA ARG A 190 -5.93 -7.55 -8.12
C ARG A 190 -6.84 -8.37 -9.02
N LYS A 191 -6.60 -8.35 -10.34
CA LYS A 191 -7.33 -9.16 -11.33
C LYS A 191 -7.22 -10.66 -11.03
N ALA A 192 -6.01 -11.15 -10.80
CA ALA A 192 -5.79 -12.56 -10.42
C ALA A 192 -6.54 -12.90 -9.13
N GLY A 193 -6.49 -12.02 -8.14
CA GLY A 193 -7.23 -12.17 -6.89
C GLY A 193 -8.74 -12.21 -7.09
N TYR A 194 -9.31 -11.28 -7.83
CA TYR A 194 -10.75 -11.28 -8.16
C TYR A 194 -11.18 -12.58 -8.83
N ALA A 195 -10.40 -13.01 -9.85
CA ALA A 195 -10.70 -14.27 -10.54
C ALA A 195 -10.67 -15.46 -9.57
N ALA A 196 -9.67 -15.55 -8.70
CA ALA A 196 -9.57 -16.62 -7.71
C ALA A 196 -10.75 -16.59 -6.71
N GLY A 197 -11.03 -15.42 -6.12
CA GLY A 197 -12.08 -15.26 -5.12
C GLY A 197 -13.46 -15.53 -5.66
N ILE A 198 -13.77 -15.02 -6.86
CA ILE A 198 -15.06 -15.23 -7.53
C ILE A 198 -15.26 -16.69 -7.89
N ASN A 199 -14.26 -17.33 -8.52
CA ASN A 199 -14.36 -18.72 -8.96
C ASN A 199 -14.46 -19.69 -7.77
N GLU A 200 -13.66 -19.49 -6.72
CA GLU A 200 -13.71 -20.32 -5.50
C GLU A 200 -15.04 -20.16 -4.74
N ALA A 201 -15.68 -18.99 -4.78
CA ALA A 201 -16.97 -18.73 -4.15
C ALA A 201 -18.18 -19.23 -4.98
N GLY A 202 -17.92 -19.79 -6.17
CA GLY A 202 -18.95 -20.41 -7.04
C GLY A 202 -19.51 -19.45 -8.09
N GLY A 203 -18.83 -18.32 -8.38
CA GLY A 203 -19.08 -17.49 -9.55
C GLY A 203 -18.25 -17.91 -10.76
N THR A 204 -18.28 -17.11 -11.81
CA THR A 204 -17.46 -17.26 -13.03
C THR A 204 -16.86 -15.90 -13.39
N PHE A 205 -15.55 -15.77 -13.29
CA PHE A 205 -14.85 -14.58 -13.72
C PHE A 205 -14.54 -14.67 -15.22
N LEU A 206 -15.01 -13.70 -16.01
CA LEU A 206 -14.89 -13.65 -17.47
C LEU A 206 -13.57 -12.96 -17.86
N MET A 207 -12.46 -13.68 -17.71
CA MET A 207 -11.10 -13.16 -17.89
C MET A 207 -10.90 -12.48 -19.25
N ASP A 208 -11.41 -13.08 -20.32
CA ASP A 208 -11.23 -12.59 -21.70
C ASP A 208 -12.06 -11.32 -22.00
N GLU A 209 -12.96 -10.94 -21.10
CA GLU A 209 -13.81 -9.76 -21.23
C GLU A 209 -13.33 -8.57 -20.37
N THR A 210 -12.18 -8.70 -19.71
CA THR A 210 -11.56 -7.61 -18.95
C THR A 210 -11.38 -6.36 -19.82
N GLN A 211 -11.83 -5.20 -19.32
CA GLN A 211 -11.68 -3.90 -19.97
C GLN A 211 -10.61 -3.08 -19.24
N TYR A 212 -9.70 -2.43 -19.98
CA TYR A 212 -8.70 -1.56 -19.37
C TYR A 212 -9.11 -0.10 -19.47
N ALA A 213 -9.03 0.64 -18.38
CA ALA A 213 -9.51 2.02 -18.26
C ALA A 213 -8.45 2.99 -17.68
N ASP A 214 -7.16 2.64 -17.76
CA ASP A 214 -6.01 3.47 -17.35
C ASP A 214 -6.19 4.13 -15.97
N ALA A 215 -6.86 3.42 -15.05
CA ALA A 215 -7.18 3.88 -13.69
C ALA A 215 -8.03 5.17 -13.62
N THR A 216 -8.74 5.53 -14.70
CA THR A 216 -9.54 6.77 -14.78
C THR A 216 -11.04 6.54 -14.88
N ALA A 217 -11.81 7.44 -14.23
CA ALA A 217 -13.27 7.41 -14.26
C ALA A 217 -13.84 7.54 -15.69
N ASP A 218 -13.29 8.45 -16.51
CA ASP A 218 -13.81 8.70 -17.86
C ASP A 218 -13.70 7.48 -18.78
N LYS A 219 -12.57 6.75 -18.70
CA LYS A 219 -12.39 5.51 -19.47
C LYS A 219 -13.25 4.37 -18.91
N ALA A 220 -13.49 4.34 -17.59
CA ALA A 220 -14.39 3.38 -16.98
C ALA A 220 -15.85 3.57 -17.43
N VAL A 221 -16.29 4.79 -17.72
CA VAL A 221 -17.60 5.05 -18.33
C VAL A 221 -17.69 4.33 -19.67
N ALA A 222 -16.71 4.55 -20.58
CA ALA A 222 -16.72 3.92 -21.91
C ALA A 222 -16.62 2.38 -21.80
N ALA A 223 -15.82 1.86 -20.88
CA ALA A 223 -15.73 0.42 -20.61
C ALA A 223 -17.07 -0.16 -20.15
N MET A 224 -17.77 0.52 -19.24
CA MET A 224 -19.08 0.08 -18.75
C MET A 224 -20.15 0.14 -19.84
N GLU A 225 -20.13 1.17 -20.69
CA GLU A 225 -21.03 1.25 -21.85
C GLU A 225 -20.83 0.06 -22.81
N ALA A 226 -19.57 -0.33 -23.07
CA ALA A 226 -19.25 -1.50 -23.89
C ALA A 226 -19.72 -2.80 -23.23
N ILE A 227 -19.54 -2.95 -21.92
CA ILE A 227 -20.04 -4.10 -21.15
C ILE A 227 -21.57 -4.18 -21.27
N MET A 228 -22.29 -3.07 -21.10
CA MET A 228 -23.75 -3.04 -21.20
C MET A 228 -24.27 -3.38 -22.62
N GLN A 229 -23.50 -3.05 -23.66
CA GLN A 229 -23.83 -3.45 -25.03
C GLN A 229 -23.65 -4.94 -25.27
N ASN A 230 -22.60 -5.54 -24.70
CA ASN A 230 -22.30 -6.96 -24.87
C ASN A 230 -23.18 -7.86 -23.97
N HIS A 231 -23.63 -7.33 -22.83
CA HIS A 231 -24.47 -8.00 -21.84
C HIS A 231 -25.75 -7.22 -21.57
N PRO A 232 -26.65 -7.10 -22.58
CA PRO A 232 -27.91 -6.36 -22.41
C PRO A 232 -28.82 -6.94 -21.33
N GLU A 233 -28.64 -8.22 -20.96
CA GLU A 233 -29.38 -8.92 -19.89
C GLU A 233 -28.92 -8.52 -18.47
N GLY A 234 -27.78 -7.86 -18.35
CA GLY A 234 -27.11 -7.54 -17.09
C GLY A 234 -26.01 -8.53 -16.74
N ILE A 235 -25.14 -8.13 -15.80
CA ILE A 235 -24.06 -8.94 -15.25
C ILE A 235 -24.14 -8.89 -13.72
N ALA A 236 -23.79 -9.99 -13.04
CA ALA A 236 -23.95 -10.08 -11.60
C ALA A 236 -22.95 -9.22 -10.84
N ILE A 237 -21.69 -9.17 -11.31
CA ILE A 237 -20.60 -8.44 -10.62
C ILE A 237 -19.78 -7.66 -11.64
N ILE A 238 -19.53 -6.40 -11.34
CA ILE A 238 -18.52 -5.57 -11.98
C ILE A 238 -17.46 -5.24 -10.94
N CYS A 239 -16.23 -5.75 -11.14
CA CYS A 239 -15.07 -5.40 -10.33
C CYS A 239 -14.33 -4.24 -10.98
N ALA A 240 -13.75 -3.34 -10.20
CA ALA A 240 -12.80 -2.36 -10.71
C ALA A 240 -11.55 -2.29 -9.83
N ASN A 241 -10.41 -1.96 -10.43
CA ASN A 241 -9.15 -1.90 -9.68
C ASN A 241 -9.04 -0.70 -8.75
N ASN A 242 -9.89 0.31 -8.90
CA ASN A 242 -9.99 1.41 -7.96
C ASN A 242 -11.45 1.90 -7.81
N ASP A 243 -11.69 2.70 -6.79
CA ASP A 243 -13.02 3.22 -6.46
C ASP A 243 -13.52 4.24 -7.48
N ASP A 244 -12.64 5.06 -8.06
CA ASP A 244 -13.02 6.05 -9.06
C ASP A 244 -13.65 5.39 -10.29
N MET A 245 -13.07 4.30 -10.77
CA MET A 245 -13.62 3.50 -11.86
C MET A 245 -14.90 2.78 -11.47
N ALA A 246 -14.94 2.19 -10.26
CA ALA A 246 -16.13 1.48 -9.77
C ALA A 246 -17.34 2.40 -9.65
N MET A 247 -17.16 3.59 -9.07
CA MET A 247 -18.21 4.60 -8.96
C MET A 247 -18.67 5.13 -10.32
N ALA A 248 -17.75 5.30 -11.27
CA ALA A 248 -18.08 5.72 -12.63
C ALA A 248 -18.92 4.65 -13.34
N ALA A 249 -18.52 3.37 -13.25
CA ALA A 249 -19.26 2.24 -13.81
C ALA A 249 -20.67 2.13 -13.20
N ALA A 250 -20.77 2.21 -11.88
CA ALA A 250 -22.06 2.14 -11.18
C ALA A 250 -23.00 3.28 -11.60
N ARG A 251 -22.49 4.52 -11.70
CA ARG A 251 -23.28 5.66 -12.18
C ARG A 251 -23.73 5.50 -13.64
N THR A 252 -22.86 4.97 -14.51
CA THR A 252 -23.17 4.72 -15.93
C THR A 252 -24.31 3.70 -16.06
N ALA A 253 -24.30 2.65 -15.26
CA ALA A 253 -25.31 1.60 -15.28
C ALA A 253 -26.63 1.97 -14.57
N LYS A 254 -26.64 3.02 -13.74
CA LYS A 254 -27.74 3.37 -12.81
C LYS A 254 -29.13 3.45 -13.46
N SER A 255 -29.22 3.89 -14.72
CA SER A 255 -30.49 4.01 -15.43
C SER A 255 -30.93 2.71 -16.15
N ASN A 256 -30.09 1.69 -16.21
CA ASN A 256 -30.38 0.45 -16.89
C ASN A 256 -31.00 -0.55 -15.88
N PRO A 257 -32.32 -0.93 -16.03
CA PRO A 257 -32.97 -1.80 -15.07
C PRO A 257 -32.36 -3.21 -15.00
N ASN A 258 -31.69 -3.67 -16.05
CA ASN A 258 -31.04 -4.98 -16.07
C ASN A 258 -29.77 -5.01 -15.18
N TYR A 259 -29.22 -3.84 -14.85
CA TYR A 259 -28.08 -3.67 -13.95
C TYR A 259 -28.46 -3.21 -12.53
N ALA A 260 -29.77 -3.09 -12.23
CA ALA A 260 -30.24 -2.64 -10.93
C ALA A 260 -29.83 -3.51 -9.74
N LYS A 261 -29.44 -4.76 -9.99
CA LYS A 261 -28.98 -5.73 -8.98
C LYS A 261 -27.49 -6.07 -9.11
N THR A 262 -26.79 -5.45 -10.03
CA THR A 262 -25.35 -5.67 -10.23
C THR A 262 -24.59 -5.21 -9.00
N VAL A 263 -23.69 -6.05 -8.53
CA VAL A 263 -22.73 -5.73 -7.48
C VAL A 263 -21.56 -4.98 -8.12
N PHE A 264 -21.35 -3.74 -7.71
CA PHE A 264 -20.19 -2.94 -8.10
C PHE A 264 -19.18 -2.97 -6.97
N LEU A 265 -18.01 -3.56 -7.24
CA LEU A 265 -16.91 -3.72 -6.31
C LEU A 265 -15.77 -2.78 -6.71
N GLY A 266 -15.40 -1.87 -5.83
CA GLY A 266 -14.22 -0.99 -5.95
C GLY A 266 -13.00 -1.53 -5.22
N PHE A 267 -11.95 -0.73 -5.24
CA PHE A 267 -10.72 -0.95 -4.48
C PHE A 267 -10.20 0.40 -4.03
N ASP A 268 -9.64 0.51 -2.85
CA ASP A 268 -9.03 1.61 -2.10
C ASP A 268 -9.80 1.96 -0.82
N GLY A 269 -11.13 1.93 -0.82
CA GLY A 269 -11.96 2.29 0.32
C GLY A 269 -11.85 3.78 0.68
N ILE A 270 -11.87 4.68 -0.33
CA ILE A 270 -11.73 6.14 -0.17
C ILE A 270 -13.02 6.79 0.38
N GLN A 271 -12.95 8.05 0.85
CA GLN A 271 -14.13 8.74 1.43
C GLN A 271 -15.30 8.87 0.47
N SER A 272 -15.00 9.18 -0.81
CA SER A 272 -16.03 9.27 -1.86
C SER A 272 -16.72 7.93 -2.09
N ALA A 273 -15.98 6.81 -2.07
CA ALA A 273 -16.54 5.45 -2.18
C ALA A 273 -17.36 5.08 -0.94
N CYS A 274 -16.86 5.36 0.27
CA CYS A 274 -17.64 5.15 1.50
C CYS A 274 -18.96 5.92 1.47
N THR A 275 -18.93 7.17 0.99
CA THR A 275 -20.13 7.98 0.81
C THR A 275 -21.09 7.39 -0.22
N ALA A 276 -20.56 6.90 -1.35
CA ALA A 276 -21.36 6.24 -2.39
C ALA A 276 -21.99 4.93 -1.88
N ILE A 277 -21.28 4.15 -1.06
CA ILE A 277 -21.80 2.93 -0.41
C ILE A 277 -22.95 3.28 0.54
N LEU A 278 -22.79 4.32 1.38
CA LEU A 278 -23.83 4.75 2.30
C LEU A 278 -25.09 5.22 1.58
N ASN A 279 -24.96 5.79 0.38
CA ASN A 279 -26.04 6.28 -0.47
C ASN A 279 -26.62 5.25 -1.44
N ASP A 280 -26.19 3.98 -1.36
CA ASP A 280 -26.57 2.89 -2.31
C ASP A 280 -26.19 3.20 -3.78
N GLU A 281 -25.09 3.93 -4.00
CA GLU A 281 -24.55 4.26 -5.32
C GLU A 281 -23.36 3.39 -5.72
N LEU A 282 -22.72 2.72 -4.75
CA LEU A 282 -21.70 1.68 -4.90
C LEU A 282 -22.06 0.55 -3.94
N THR A 283 -21.75 -0.71 -4.27
CA THR A 283 -22.09 -1.82 -3.38
C THR A 283 -21.06 -2.01 -2.30
N MET A 284 -19.77 -2.05 -2.67
CA MET A 284 -18.66 -2.30 -1.75
C MET A 284 -17.32 -1.90 -2.35
N SER A 285 -16.31 -1.84 -1.50
CA SER A 285 -14.91 -1.62 -1.88
C SER A 285 -13.97 -2.49 -1.06
N VAL A 286 -12.82 -2.85 -1.60
CA VAL A 286 -11.70 -3.40 -0.82
C VAL A 286 -10.84 -2.23 -0.37
N ALA A 287 -10.90 -1.90 0.91
CA ALA A 287 -10.12 -0.80 1.46
C ALA A 287 -8.65 -1.18 1.61
N GLN A 288 -7.78 -0.24 1.26
CA GLN A 288 -6.34 -0.25 1.53
C GLN A 288 -6.01 0.77 2.64
N GLU A 289 -4.83 0.63 3.24
CA GLU A 289 -4.37 1.54 4.30
C GLU A 289 -3.33 2.55 3.77
N GLY A 290 -3.72 3.37 2.79
CA GLY A 290 -2.83 4.32 2.10
C GLY A 290 -2.09 5.27 3.05
N TYR A 291 -2.76 5.78 4.09
CA TYR A 291 -2.09 6.61 5.11
C TYR A 291 -0.98 5.84 5.83
N ASN A 292 -1.24 4.61 6.23
CA ASN A 292 -0.24 3.77 6.87
C ASN A 292 0.91 3.41 5.92
N MET A 293 0.62 3.23 4.62
CA MET A 293 1.66 3.01 3.61
C MET A 293 2.62 4.21 3.54
N GLY A 294 2.09 5.41 3.46
CA GLY A 294 2.90 6.63 3.45
C GLY A 294 3.76 6.77 4.70
N TYR A 295 3.15 6.62 5.88
CA TYR A 295 3.85 6.73 7.16
C TYR A 295 4.96 5.68 7.33
N LYS A 296 4.62 4.41 7.12
CA LYS A 296 5.55 3.27 7.27
C LYS A 296 6.68 3.29 6.24
N SER A 297 6.45 3.83 5.05
CA SER A 297 7.50 3.95 4.04
C SER A 297 8.61 4.90 4.46
N ILE A 298 8.24 6.04 5.07
CA ILE A 298 9.23 6.98 5.62
C ILE A 298 9.93 6.35 6.82
N GLU A 299 9.18 5.69 7.71
CA GLU A 299 9.75 4.97 8.85
C GLU A 299 10.80 3.94 8.41
N ALA A 300 10.52 3.17 7.37
CA ALA A 300 11.44 2.17 6.81
C ALA A 300 12.73 2.80 6.28
N VAL A 301 12.63 3.92 5.55
CA VAL A 301 13.81 4.66 5.08
C VAL A 301 14.63 5.18 6.26
N VAL A 302 13.99 5.76 7.28
CA VAL A 302 14.68 6.32 8.46
C VAL A 302 15.36 5.22 9.26
N LYS A 303 14.71 4.08 9.52
CA LYS A 303 15.32 2.93 10.18
C LYS A 303 16.59 2.47 9.47
N SER A 304 16.55 2.37 8.15
CA SER A 304 17.75 2.03 7.36
C SER A 304 18.86 3.05 7.50
N LEU A 305 18.54 4.34 7.48
CA LEU A 305 19.54 5.42 7.69
C LEU A 305 20.17 5.40 9.09
N GLN A 306 19.46 4.84 10.06
CA GLN A 306 19.93 4.62 11.44
C GLN A 306 20.69 3.29 11.61
N GLY A 307 20.81 2.49 10.52
CA GLY A 307 21.49 1.20 10.54
C GLY A 307 20.65 0.06 11.11
N GLU A 308 19.33 0.25 11.22
CA GLU A 308 18.40 -0.79 11.66
C GLU A 308 17.98 -1.70 10.50
N THR A 309 17.60 -2.93 10.82
CA THR A 309 17.05 -3.87 9.84
C THR A 309 15.60 -3.53 9.52
N VAL A 310 15.25 -3.57 8.24
CA VAL A 310 13.88 -3.37 7.74
C VAL A 310 13.38 -4.66 7.11
N GLU A 311 12.09 -4.96 7.29
CA GLU A 311 11.45 -6.12 6.65
C GLU A 311 11.36 -5.90 5.14
N GLU A 312 11.56 -6.98 4.35
CA GLU A 312 11.47 -6.91 2.88
C GLU A 312 10.05 -6.54 2.39
N PHE A 313 9.03 -7.00 3.09
CA PHE A 313 7.63 -6.65 2.84
C PHE A 313 6.93 -6.21 4.11
N ILE A 314 6.33 -5.03 4.08
CA ILE A 314 5.51 -4.46 5.15
C ILE A 314 4.07 -4.40 4.64
N ASP A 315 3.27 -5.39 5.02
CA ASP A 315 1.85 -5.42 4.66
C ASP A 315 1.08 -4.30 5.38
N SER A 316 0.38 -3.50 4.61
CA SER A 316 -0.51 -2.46 5.14
C SER A 316 -1.88 -3.00 5.53
N GLY A 317 -2.23 -4.19 5.08
CA GLY A 317 -3.53 -4.81 5.28
C GLY A 317 -4.59 -4.37 4.26
N ALA A 318 -5.68 -5.15 4.22
CA ALA A 318 -6.87 -4.84 3.44
C ALA A 318 -8.13 -5.36 4.13
N SER A 319 -9.28 -4.71 3.87
CA SER A 319 -10.57 -5.12 4.40
C SER A 319 -11.70 -4.80 3.42
N VAL A 320 -12.81 -5.55 3.49
CA VAL A 320 -14.00 -5.21 2.72
C VAL A 320 -14.79 -4.13 3.44
N VAL A 321 -15.13 -3.09 2.70
CA VAL A 321 -16.04 -2.03 3.12
C VAL A 321 -17.35 -2.18 2.38
N ASP A 322 -18.42 -2.33 3.14
CA ASP A 322 -19.81 -2.35 2.69
C ASP A 322 -20.66 -1.41 3.53
N LYS A 323 -21.97 -1.44 3.34
CA LYS A 323 -22.90 -0.55 4.06
C LYS A 323 -22.85 -0.67 5.59
N SER A 324 -22.39 -1.81 6.12
CA SER A 324 -22.35 -2.06 7.56
C SER A 324 -21.20 -1.35 8.27
N ASN A 325 -20.09 -1.05 7.57
CA ASN A 325 -18.87 -0.47 8.13
C ASN A 325 -18.36 0.79 7.40
N ALA A 326 -19.01 1.21 6.31
CA ALA A 326 -18.57 2.36 5.52
C ALA A 326 -18.53 3.68 6.31
N GLN A 327 -19.43 3.87 7.32
CA GLN A 327 -19.41 5.07 8.15
C GLN A 327 -18.16 5.11 9.05
N GLU A 328 -17.79 3.99 9.66
CA GLU A 328 -16.58 3.89 10.48
C GLU A 328 -15.32 4.17 9.66
N ARG A 329 -15.24 3.58 8.45
CA ARG A 329 -14.15 3.85 7.51
C ARG A 329 -14.09 5.33 7.13
N LEU A 330 -15.22 5.94 6.78
CA LEU A 330 -15.33 7.34 6.42
C LEU A 330 -14.83 8.27 7.53
N ASP A 331 -15.19 7.98 8.78
CA ASP A 331 -14.77 8.79 9.93
C ASP A 331 -13.27 8.65 10.20
N THR A 332 -12.72 7.45 10.03
CA THR A 332 -11.27 7.20 10.11
C THR A 332 -10.51 8.03 9.06
N LEU A 333 -10.94 7.98 7.79
CA LEU A 333 -10.28 8.68 6.70
C LEU A 333 -10.32 10.21 6.86
N LYS A 334 -11.43 10.75 7.38
CA LYS A 334 -11.53 12.18 7.72
C LYS A 334 -10.50 12.59 8.77
N GLY A 335 -10.22 11.70 9.73
CA GLY A 335 -9.20 11.94 10.74
C GLY A 335 -7.79 12.04 10.17
N TYR A 336 -7.49 11.36 9.08
CA TYR A 336 -6.17 11.39 8.44
C TYR A 336 -5.89 12.71 7.68
N LEU A 337 -6.94 13.42 7.26
CA LEU A 337 -6.82 14.65 6.47
C LEU A 337 -7.16 15.93 7.30
N ALA A 338 -7.38 15.80 8.61
CA ALA A 338 -7.77 16.88 9.53
C ALA A 338 -6.61 17.81 9.96
#